data_29940aea7763fd9eeaa53f3e32f8c8c4
#
_entry.id   29940aea7763fd9eeaa53f3e32f8c8c4
#
_cell.length_a   1.000
_cell.length_b   1.000
_cell.length_c   1.000
_cell.angle_alpha   90.00
_cell.angle_beta   90.00
_cell.angle_gamma   90.00
#
_symmetry.space_group_name_H-M   'P 1'
#
loop_
_entity.id
_entity.type
_entity.pdbx_description
1 polymer ?
#
loop_
_entity_poly.entity_id
_entity_poly.type
_entity_poly.pdbx_seq_one_letter_code
_entity_poly.pdbx_strand_id
1 'polypeptide(L)'
;MSIRKRLLLSNLAMIVLPIAALILMEIFLGLIMFRILNLDPGSSLERFTQIRFIGIIIILIVTNGLLTYYVSKTIIKPVRQLSEATKRIANGELNFEIEADRSDELGELAESFEAMRRKLQEAEELQKKYEAGRKELIASISHDLKTPITSIKGYVEGIRDGVADTPEKQERYIDTIYKKANEMDHLIDELFHYSKLDVNRVPFHFEKVDLYAYFEDYLEEIRLHTDVKVELWPKEKQTFFVKADWEQLNRVVTNIIHNSLKNMDKDEKILQVEIKEVNDHIKAVIGDNGKGIPRGDLPHIFEQFYRADPARSASAGGSGLGLAIVKKIVEEHGGQIKAKSDQGKGTKVAFTLEKWEEGN
;
A
#
# COMPACT_ATOMS: atom_id res chain seq x y z
N MET A 1 25.12 -19.76 -20.92
CA MET A 1 25.86 -19.52 -22.20
C MET A 1 25.05 -18.49 -22.99
N SER A 2 25.68 -17.43 -23.50
CA SER A 2 24.98 -16.32 -24.17
C SER A 2 24.30 -16.76 -25.46
N ILE A 3 23.18 -16.09 -25.83
CA ILE A 3 22.43 -16.34 -27.06
C ILE A 3 23.35 -16.19 -28.28
N ARG A 4 24.21 -15.17 -28.27
CA ARG A 4 25.20 -14.94 -29.34
C ARG A 4 26.13 -16.14 -29.53
N LYS A 5 26.64 -16.73 -28.45
CA LYS A 5 27.49 -17.91 -28.50
C LYS A 5 26.74 -19.15 -29.00
N ARG A 6 25.48 -19.32 -28.59
CA ARG A 6 24.61 -20.41 -29.05
C ARG A 6 24.28 -20.32 -30.54
N LEU A 7 23.96 -19.11 -31.01
CA LEU A 7 23.72 -18.87 -32.46
C LEU A 7 24.99 -19.10 -33.30
N LEU A 8 26.14 -18.62 -32.85
CA LEU A 8 27.41 -18.86 -33.54
C LEU A 8 27.75 -20.36 -33.57
N LEU A 9 27.59 -21.04 -32.44
CA LEU A 9 27.85 -22.50 -32.36
C LEU A 9 26.86 -23.30 -33.20
N SER A 10 25.58 -22.91 -33.21
CA SER A 10 24.55 -23.51 -34.05
C SER A 10 24.84 -23.32 -35.53
N ASN A 11 25.19 -22.10 -35.95
CA ASN A 11 25.56 -21.83 -37.33
C ASN A 11 26.86 -22.59 -37.76
N LEU A 12 27.85 -22.64 -36.88
CA LEU A 12 29.06 -23.44 -37.12
C LEU A 12 28.73 -24.93 -37.22
N ALA A 13 27.91 -25.44 -36.30
CA ALA A 13 27.47 -26.83 -36.31
C ALA A 13 26.64 -27.19 -37.54
N MET A 14 25.89 -26.24 -38.10
CA MET A 14 25.10 -26.40 -39.33
C MET A 14 25.99 -26.68 -40.56
N ILE A 15 27.22 -26.19 -40.53
CA ILE A 15 28.19 -26.41 -41.61
C ILE A 15 29.07 -27.64 -41.30
N VAL A 16 29.60 -27.69 -40.06
CA VAL A 16 30.62 -28.69 -39.68
C VAL A 16 30.03 -30.08 -39.51
N LEU A 17 28.85 -30.22 -38.90
CA LEU A 17 28.23 -31.52 -38.64
C LEU A 17 27.85 -32.30 -39.90
N PRO A 18 27.20 -31.69 -40.92
CA PRO A 18 26.95 -32.40 -42.18
C PRO A 18 28.25 -32.81 -42.89
N ILE A 19 29.26 -31.90 -42.96
CA ILE A 19 30.54 -32.18 -43.61
C ILE A 19 31.23 -33.34 -42.91
N ALA A 20 31.35 -33.33 -41.59
CA ALA A 20 31.96 -34.43 -40.81
C ALA A 20 31.18 -35.76 -40.99
N ALA A 21 29.84 -35.70 -40.99
CA ALA A 21 29.03 -36.89 -41.19
C ALA A 21 29.17 -37.44 -42.61
N LEU A 22 29.29 -36.58 -43.63
CA LEU A 22 29.55 -37.00 -45.01
C LEU A 22 30.91 -37.67 -45.18
N ILE A 23 31.96 -37.10 -44.58
CA ILE A 23 33.32 -37.71 -44.61
C ILE A 23 33.30 -39.09 -43.94
N LEU A 24 32.69 -39.21 -42.72
CA LEU A 24 32.56 -40.50 -42.04
C LEU A 24 31.77 -41.49 -42.83
N MET A 25 30.68 -41.07 -43.49
CA MET A 25 29.87 -41.94 -44.35
C MET A 25 30.69 -42.43 -45.56
N GLU A 26 31.50 -41.59 -46.18
CA GLU A 26 32.35 -42.01 -47.33
C GLU A 26 33.38 -43.05 -46.92
N ILE A 27 34.07 -42.79 -45.79
CA ILE A 27 35.07 -43.75 -45.25
C ILE A 27 34.38 -45.08 -44.93
N PHE A 28 33.22 -45.03 -44.24
CA PHE A 28 32.50 -46.24 -43.79
C PHE A 28 31.99 -47.03 -44.98
N LEU A 29 31.39 -46.35 -45.96
CA LEU A 29 30.86 -46.98 -47.21
C LEU A 29 31.98 -47.59 -48.01
N GLY A 30 33.12 -46.92 -48.17
CA GLY A 30 34.30 -47.46 -48.82
C GLY A 30 34.84 -48.69 -48.13
N LEU A 31 34.97 -48.67 -46.79
CA LEU A 31 35.44 -49.81 -45.99
C LEU A 31 34.51 -51.02 -46.16
N ILE A 32 33.19 -50.85 -46.09
CA ILE A 32 32.22 -51.93 -46.29
C ILE A 32 32.28 -52.53 -47.68
N MET A 33 32.19 -51.71 -48.70
CA MET A 33 32.11 -52.21 -50.11
C MET A 33 33.41 -52.86 -50.58
N PHE A 34 34.55 -52.23 -50.34
CA PHE A 34 35.80 -52.68 -50.95
C PHE A 34 36.60 -53.65 -50.06
N ARG A 35 36.46 -53.55 -48.71
CA ARG A 35 37.27 -54.36 -47.79
C ARG A 35 36.50 -55.51 -47.15
N ILE A 36 35.19 -55.34 -46.82
CA ILE A 36 34.37 -56.36 -46.18
C ILE A 36 33.68 -57.23 -47.26
N LEU A 37 33.04 -56.61 -48.25
CA LEU A 37 32.31 -57.31 -49.31
C LEU A 37 33.18 -57.69 -50.52
N ASN A 38 34.49 -57.33 -50.55
CA ASN A 38 35.46 -57.62 -51.60
C ASN A 38 34.89 -57.32 -53.03
N LEU A 39 34.10 -56.27 -53.19
CA LEU A 39 33.53 -55.86 -54.47
C LEU A 39 34.62 -55.23 -55.34
N ASP A 40 34.70 -55.60 -56.62
CA ASP A 40 35.61 -55.01 -57.56
C ASP A 40 35.23 -53.54 -57.87
N PRO A 41 36.15 -52.55 -57.67
CA PRO A 41 35.88 -51.14 -57.84
C PRO A 41 35.29 -50.77 -59.22
N GLY A 42 35.62 -51.49 -60.29
CA GLY A 42 35.15 -51.23 -61.62
C GLY A 42 33.68 -51.59 -61.87
N SER A 43 33.19 -52.66 -61.28
CA SER A 43 31.83 -53.18 -61.47
C SER A 43 30.81 -52.67 -60.45
N SER A 44 31.28 -52.10 -59.33
CA SER A 44 30.41 -51.64 -58.25
C SER A 44 30.28 -50.13 -58.12
N LEU A 45 30.90 -49.34 -58.95
CA LEU A 45 30.98 -47.88 -58.91
C LEU A 45 29.58 -47.23 -59.00
N GLU A 46 28.68 -47.80 -59.79
CA GLU A 46 27.30 -47.25 -59.95
C GLU A 46 26.49 -47.44 -58.66
N ARG A 47 26.55 -48.60 -58.04
CA ARG A 47 25.88 -48.86 -56.76
C ARG A 47 26.46 -48.00 -55.61
N PHE A 48 27.78 -47.84 -55.60
CA PHE A 48 28.44 -46.95 -54.66
C PHE A 48 27.96 -45.52 -54.76
N THR A 49 27.87 -44.98 -55.98
CA THR A 49 27.39 -43.63 -56.22
C THR A 49 25.90 -43.43 -55.83
N GLN A 50 25.05 -44.44 -56.13
CA GLN A 50 23.64 -44.40 -55.73
C GLN A 50 23.46 -44.37 -54.19
N ILE A 51 24.10 -45.29 -53.46
CA ILE A 51 24.03 -45.38 -52.00
C ILE A 51 24.62 -44.10 -51.39
N ARG A 52 25.72 -43.58 -51.89
CA ARG A 52 26.33 -42.32 -51.48
C ARG A 52 25.37 -41.16 -51.60
N PHE A 53 24.68 -41.05 -52.75
CA PHE A 53 23.73 -39.95 -52.99
C PHE A 53 22.52 -39.97 -52.02
N ILE A 54 21.98 -41.17 -51.78
CA ILE A 54 20.89 -41.37 -50.81
C ILE A 54 21.40 -41.00 -49.39
N GLY A 55 22.59 -41.44 -49.01
CA GLY A 55 23.22 -41.15 -47.74
C GLY A 55 23.40 -39.65 -47.50
N ILE A 56 23.87 -38.90 -48.54
CA ILE A 56 24.00 -37.44 -48.47
C ILE A 56 22.69 -36.77 -48.16
N ILE A 57 21.60 -37.17 -48.88
CA ILE A 57 20.27 -36.61 -48.66
C ILE A 57 19.79 -36.86 -47.21
N ILE A 58 19.94 -38.08 -46.75
CA ILE A 58 19.54 -38.46 -45.39
C ILE A 58 20.30 -37.64 -44.33
N ILE A 59 21.64 -37.55 -44.47
CA ILE A 59 22.49 -36.78 -43.53
C ILE A 59 22.04 -35.31 -43.50
N LEU A 60 21.80 -34.71 -44.66
CA LEU A 60 21.36 -33.32 -44.74
C LEU A 60 20.01 -33.10 -44.08
N ILE A 61 19.04 -33.98 -44.32
CA ILE A 61 17.71 -33.89 -43.71
C ILE A 61 17.80 -34.06 -42.19
N VAL A 62 18.50 -35.05 -41.71
CA VAL A 62 18.63 -35.35 -40.25
C VAL A 62 19.37 -34.23 -39.54
N THR A 63 20.51 -33.81 -40.06
CA THR A 63 21.33 -32.74 -39.40
C THR A 63 20.59 -31.43 -39.38
N ASN A 64 19.95 -30.99 -40.47
CA ASN A 64 19.16 -29.76 -40.48
C ASN A 64 17.90 -29.90 -39.61
N GLY A 65 17.22 -31.03 -39.60
CA GLY A 65 16.06 -31.28 -38.72
C GLY A 65 16.41 -31.16 -37.24
N LEU A 66 17.49 -31.81 -36.80
CA LEU A 66 17.98 -31.76 -35.42
C LEU A 66 18.36 -30.35 -35.02
N LEU A 67 19.06 -29.63 -35.89
CA LEU A 67 19.50 -28.26 -35.59
C LEU A 67 18.33 -27.29 -35.50
N THR A 68 17.40 -27.39 -36.44
CA THR A 68 16.16 -26.59 -36.43
C THR A 68 15.35 -26.85 -35.18
N TYR A 69 15.21 -28.12 -34.75
CA TYR A 69 14.56 -28.48 -33.50
C TYR A 69 15.29 -27.84 -32.28
N TYR A 70 16.62 -27.92 -32.24
CA TYR A 70 17.41 -27.32 -31.17
C TYR A 70 17.21 -25.81 -31.07
N VAL A 71 17.31 -25.07 -32.18
CA VAL A 71 17.08 -23.61 -32.23
C VAL A 71 15.66 -23.26 -31.85
N SER A 72 14.70 -24.00 -32.38
CA SER A 72 13.28 -23.79 -32.04
C SER A 72 13.00 -23.95 -30.55
N LYS A 73 13.51 -25.00 -29.92
CA LYS A 73 13.34 -25.25 -28.48
C LYS A 73 14.07 -24.25 -27.59
N THR A 74 15.27 -23.82 -28.02
CA THR A 74 16.19 -23.03 -27.17
C THR A 74 15.98 -21.55 -27.29
N ILE A 75 15.49 -21.06 -28.45
CA ILE A 75 15.36 -19.63 -28.72
C ILE A 75 13.93 -19.26 -29.08
N ILE A 76 13.31 -19.91 -30.09
CA ILE A 76 12.01 -19.49 -30.60
C ILE A 76 10.90 -19.66 -29.58
N LYS A 77 10.84 -20.83 -28.93
CA LYS A 77 9.81 -21.14 -27.92
C LYS A 77 9.83 -20.16 -26.74
N PRO A 78 10.98 -19.87 -26.07
CA PRO A 78 11.04 -18.90 -24.99
C PRO A 78 10.67 -17.48 -25.43
N VAL A 79 11.12 -17.02 -26.59
CA VAL A 79 10.74 -15.71 -27.14
C VAL A 79 9.23 -15.61 -27.35
N ARG A 80 8.62 -16.68 -27.88
CA ARG A 80 7.17 -16.73 -28.06
C ARG A 80 6.42 -16.69 -26.72
N GLN A 81 6.90 -17.41 -25.72
CA GLN A 81 6.33 -17.39 -24.37
C GLN A 81 6.38 -15.98 -23.74
N LEU A 82 7.51 -15.28 -23.87
CA LEU A 82 7.62 -13.90 -23.42
C LEU A 82 6.71 -12.94 -24.19
N SER A 83 6.58 -13.13 -25.49
CA SER A 83 5.64 -12.36 -26.31
C SER A 83 4.18 -12.59 -25.91
N GLU A 84 3.80 -13.82 -25.59
CA GLU A 84 2.45 -14.16 -25.09
C GLU A 84 2.24 -13.57 -23.68
N ALA A 85 3.23 -13.64 -22.79
CA ALA A 85 3.18 -13.01 -21.46
C ALA A 85 2.99 -11.51 -21.56
N THR A 86 3.71 -10.84 -22.48
CA THR A 86 3.58 -9.39 -22.70
C THR A 86 2.17 -9.02 -23.18
N LYS A 87 1.55 -9.82 -24.04
CA LYS A 87 0.17 -9.60 -24.48
C LYS A 87 -0.84 -9.77 -23.34
N ARG A 88 -0.63 -10.75 -22.47
CA ARG A 88 -1.47 -10.94 -21.28
C ARG A 88 -1.37 -9.75 -20.33
N ILE A 89 -0.15 -9.28 -20.06
CA ILE A 89 0.09 -8.06 -19.25
C ILE A 89 -0.63 -6.85 -19.87
N ALA A 90 -0.51 -6.65 -21.18
CA ALA A 90 -1.16 -5.55 -21.88
C ALA A 90 -2.71 -5.60 -21.80
N ASN A 91 -3.29 -6.80 -21.67
CA ASN A 91 -4.71 -7.01 -21.47
C ASN A 91 -5.16 -6.91 -20.00
N GLY A 92 -4.25 -6.62 -19.07
CA GLY A 92 -4.54 -6.53 -17.63
C GLY A 92 -4.60 -7.88 -16.92
N GLU A 93 -4.18 -8.97 -17.58
CA GLU A 93 -4.09 -10.27 -16.93
C GLU A 93 -2.76 -10.36 -16.21
N LEU A 94 -2.77 -10.14 -14.89
CA LEU A 94 -1.55 -10.14 -14.07
C LEU A 94 -1.40 -11.38 -13.19
N ASN A 95 -2.43 -12.25 -13.08
CA ASN A 95 -2.45 -13.43 -12.25
C ASN A 95 -1.79 -14.65 -12.93
N PHE A 96 -0.51 -14.57 -13.24
CA PHE A 96 0.33 -15.66 -13.73
C PHE A 96 1.78 -15.36 -13.38
N GLU A 97 2.65 -16.35 -13.53
CA GLU A 97 4.09 -16.18 -13.32
C GLU A 97 4.84 -16.41 -14.64
N ILE A 98 5.93 -15.69 -14.84
CA ILE A 98 6.85 -15.88 -15.96
C ILE A 98 8.01 -16.71 -15.44
N GLU A 99 8.11 -17.96 -15.90
CA GLU A 99 9.22 -18.86 -15.53
C GLU A 99 10.56 -18.31 -16.05
N ALA A 100 11.50 -18.08 -15.15
CA ALA A 100 12.84 -17.55 -15.46
C ALA A 100 13.94 -18.59 -15.18
N ASP A 101 13.69 -19.86 -15.46
CA ASP A 101 14.55 -21.01 -15.10
C ASP A 101 15.81 -21.13 -15.99
N ARG A 102 16.36 -19.98 -16.41
CA ARG A 102 17.50 -19.92 -17.34
C ARG A 102 18.53 -18.91 -16.88
N SER A 103 19.81 -19.26 -17.06
CA SER A 103 20.98 -18.41 -16.75
C SER A 103 21.59 -17.75 -17.99
N ASP A 104 20.78 -17.40 -19.00
CA ASP A 104 21.20 -16.70 -20.21
C ASP A 104 20.42 -15.37 -20.35
N GLU A 105 20.70 -14.62 -21.42
CA GLU A 105 20.07 -13.31 -21.67
C GLU A 105 18.53 -13.40 -21.79
N LEU A 106 17.97 -14.56 -22.16
CA LEU A 106 16.53 -14.78 -22.16
C LEU A 106 15.98 -14.99 -20.73
N GLY A 107 16.79 -15.58 -19.84
CA GLY A 107 16.46 -15.68 -18.43
C GLY A 107 16.43 -14.31 -17.76
N GLU A 108 17.45 -13.46 -17.96
CA GLU A 108 17.52 -12.09 -17.46
C GLU A 108 16.34 -11.25 -17.98
N LEU A 109 15.97 -11.44 -19.26
CA LEU A 109 14.80 -10.78 -19.83
C LEU A 109 13.49 -11.26 -19.19
N ALA A 110 13.36 -12.58 -18.93
CA ALA A 110 12.19 -13.14 -18.26
C ALA A 110 12.05 -12.62 -16.81
N GLU A 111 13.16 -12.53 -16.06
CA GLU A 111 13.19 -11.92 -14.72
C GLU A 111 12.75 -10.45 -14.74
N SER A 112 13.21 -9.69 -15.74
CA SER A 112 12.84 -8.28 -15.90
C SER A 112 11.34 -8.12 -16.19
N PHE A 113 10.77 -8.97 -17.03
CA PHE A 113 9.34 -9.01 -17.30
C PHE A 113 8.52 -9.43 -16.08
N GLU A 114 9.00 -10.41 -15.32
CA GLU A 114 8.33 -10.84 -14.08
C GLU A 114 8.35 -9.73 -13.02
N ALA A 115 9.49 -9.04 -12.87
CA ALA A 115 9.59 -7.90 -11.97
C ALA A 115 8.62 -6.76 -12.36
N MET A 116 8.50 -6.49 -13.66
CA MET A 116 7.53 -5.51 -14.19
C MET A 116 6.08 -5.96 -13.92
N ARG A 117 5.75 -7.22 -14.19
CA ARG A 117 4.41 -7.78 -13.93
C ARG A 117 4.02 -7.65 -12.46
N ARG A 118 4.94 -8.00 -11.52
CA ARG A 118 4.72 -7.86 -10.07
C ARG A 118 4.45 -6.43 -9.66
N LYS A 119 5.23 -5.48 -10.15
CA LYS A 119 5.01 -4.06 -9.87
C LYS A 119 3.65 -3.56 -10.37
N LEU A 120 3.24 -4.01 -11.56
CA LEU A 120 1.91 -3.67 -12.10
C LEU A 120 0.79 -4.29 -11.25
N GLN A 121 0.95 -5.53 -10.80
CA GLN A 121 -0.01 -6.19 -9.92
C GLN A 121 -0.13 -5.47 -8.58
N GLU A 122 0.99 -5.12 -7.95
CA GLU A 122 1.01 -4.34 -6.70
C GLU A 122 0.33 -2.98 -6.86
N ALA A 123 0.59 -2.30 -7.99
CA ALA A 123 -0.05 -1.02 -8.31
C ALA A 123 -1.57 -1.16 -8.52
N GLU A 124 -2.02 -2.21 -9.20
CA GLU A 124 -3.45 -2.49 -9.40
C GLU A 124 -4.17 -2.81 -8.08
N GLU A 125 -3.53 -3.62 -7.21
CA GLU A 125 -4.08 -3.94 -5.88
C GLU A 125 -4.17 -2.68 -5.00
N LEU A 126 -3.15 -1.82 -5.04
CA LEU A 126 -3.15 -0.54 -4.32
C LEU A 126 -4.26 0.38 -4.85
N GLN A 127 -4.41 0.48 -6.17
CA GLN A 127 -5.48 1.27 -6.78
C GLN A 127 -6.87 0.75 -6.38
N LYS A 128 -7.10 -0.56 -6.41
CA LYS A 128 -8.38 -1.16 -5.97
C LYS A 128 -8.68 -0.86 -4.50
N LYS A 129 -7.68 -0.93 -3.63
CA LYS A 129 -7.83 -0.55 -2.21
C LYS A 129 -8.19 0.94 -2.07
N TYR A 130 -7.52 1.80 -2.83
CA TYR A 130 -7.81 3.24 -2.83
C TYR A 130 -9.23 3.54 -3.31
N GLU A 131 -9.67 2.92 -4.41
CA GLU A 131 -11.03 3.09 -4.94
C GLU A 131 -12.11 2.56 -3.98
N ALA A 132 -11.86 1.43 -3.33
CA ALA A 132 -12.75 0.89 -2.30
C ALA A 132 -12.86 1.84 -1.11
N GLY A 133 -11.74 2.31 -0.56
CA GLY A 133 -11.72 3.30 0.52
C GLY A 133 -12.44 4.60 0.15
N ARG A 134 -12.26 5.09 -1.09
CA ARG A 134 -12.98 6.29 -1.57
C ARG A 134 -14.50 6.09 -1.64
N LYS A 135 -14.96 4.91 -2.07
CA LYS A 135 -16.41 4.60 -2.09
C LYS A 135 -16.98 4.53 -0.69
N GLU A 136 -16.28 3.91 0.23
CA GLU A 136 -16.65 3.83 1.64
C GLU A 136 -16.69 5.20 2.29
N LEU A 137 -15.70 6.07 2.01
CA LEU A 137 -15.66 7.48 2.38
C LEU A 137 -16.95 8.19 2.01
N ILE A 138 -17.33 8.16 0.73
CA ILE A 138 -18.52 8.86 0.22
C ILE A 138 -19.81 8.33 0.89
N ALA A 139 -19.90 7.01 1.09
CA ALA A 139 -21.05 6.39 1.71
C ALA A 139 -21.21 6.79 3.19
N SER A 140 -20.10 6.76 3.95
CA SER A 140 -20.07 7.15 5.36
C SER A 140 -20.41 8.62 5.57
N ILE A 141 -19.80 9.51 4.79
CA ILE A 141 -20.09 10.96 4.83
C ILE A 141 -21.57 11.23 4.54
N SER A 142 -22.11 10.60 3.50
CA SER A 142 -23.51 10.78 3.13
C SER A 142 -24.45 10.38 4.26
N HIS A 143 -24.11 9.30 4.97
CA HIS A 143 -24.87 8.83 6.14
C HIS A 143 -24.77 9.83 7.29
N ASP A 144 -23.55 10.27 7.64
CA ASP A 144 -23.29 11.12 8.80
C ASP A 144 -23.80 12.56 8.62
N LEU A 145 -23.89 13.05 7.38
CA LEU A 145 -24.54 14.31 7.05
C LEU A 145 -26.08 14.18 7.04
N LYS A 146 -26.63 13.04 6.62
CA LYS A 146 -28.07 12.83 6.55
C LYS A 146 -28.73 12.86 7.94
N THR A 147 -28.06 12.34 8.96
CA THR A 147 -28.58 12.25 10.33
C THR A 147 -28.88 13.63 10.94
N PRO A 148 -27.93 14.60 11.01
CA PRO A 148 -28.19 15.93 11.52
C PRO A 148 -29.19 16.71 10.64
N ILE A 149 -29.14 16.57 9.31
CA ILE A 149 -30.12 17.19 8.40
C ILE A 149 -31.54 16.73 8.72
N THR A 150 -31.74 15.42 8.90
CA THR A 150 -33.07 14.87 9.26
C THR A 150 -33.54 15.40 10.61
N SER A 151 -32.64 15.51 11.60
CA SER A 151 -32.93 16.08 12.90
C SER A 151 -33.34 17.56 12.80
N ILE A 152 -32.55 18.38 12.11
CA ILE A 152 -32.85 19.81 11.86
C ILE A 152 -34.23 19.94 11.22
N LYS A 153 -34.50 19.15 10.16
CA LYS A 153 -35.78 19.18 9.45
C LYS A 153 -36.93 18.86 10.38
N GLY A 154 -36.79 17.81 11.22
CA GLY A 154 -37.83 17.43 12.18
C GLY A 154 -38.13 18.52 13.24
N TYR A 155 -37.09 19.19 13.76
CA TYR A 155 -37.28 20.31 14.70
C TYR A 155 -37.88 21.53 14.03
N VAL A 156 -37.51 21.86 12.82
CA VAL A 156 -38.13 22.95 12.03
C VAL A 156 -39.59 22.64 11.74
N GLU A 157 -39.93 21.42 11.33
CA GLU A 157 -41.30 21.00 11.11
C GLU A 157 -42.10 21.04 12.43
N GLY A 158 -41.53 20.63 13.57
CA GLY A 158 -42.17 20.74 14.89
C GLY A 158 -42.44 22.18 15.31
N ILE A 159 -41.59 23.13 14.99
CA ILE A 159 -41.88 24.57 15.20
C ILE A 159 -43.00 25.02 14.28
N ARG A 160 -42.93 24.75 12.98
CA ARG A 160 -43.89 25.14 11.97
C ARG A 160 -45.32 24.59 12.24
N ASP A 161 -45.39 23.34 12.66
CA ASP A 161 -46.66 22.61 12.88
C ASP A 161 -47.24 22.88 14.28
N GLY A 162 -46.60 23.79 15.07
CA GLY A 162 -47.11 24.19 16.41
C GLY A 162 -46.87 23.16 17.52
N VAL A 163 -46.05 22.15 17.29
CA VAL A 163 -45.68 21.17 18.32
C VAL A 163 -44.83 21.83 19.42
N ALA A 164 -44.02 22.82 19.06
CA ALA A 164 -43.31 23.68 19.99
C ALA A 164 -44.24 24.82 20.40
N ASP A 165 -45.21 24.51 21.27
CA ASP A 165 -46.33 25.35 21.68
C ASP A 165 -46.01 26.32 22.82
N THR A 166 -44.80 26.27 23.41
CA THR A 166 -44.33 27.25 24.41
C THR A 166 -43.00 27.89 24.03
N PRO A 167 -42.71 29.12 24.53
CA PRO A 167 -41.44 29.77 24.28
C PRO A 167 -40.20 28.90 24.64
N GLU A 168 -40.28 28.21 25.77
CA GLU A 168 -39.21 27.35 26.28
C GLU A 168 -38.97 26.14 25.35
N LYS A 169 -40.04 25.56 24.78
CA LYS A 169 -39.92 24.51 23.78
C LYS A 169 -39.35 25.00 22.47
N GLN A 170 -39.78 26.18 22.03
CA GLN A 170 -39.25 26.82 20.81
C GLN A 170 -37.73 27.08 20.94
N GLU A 171 -37.32 27.70 22.05
CA GLU A 171 -35.92 27.97 22.33
C GLU A 171 -35.08 26.67 22.32
N ARG A 172 -35.53 25.60 23.01
CA ARG A 172 -34.89 24.29 23.01
C ARG A 172 -34.80 23.69 21.60
N TYR A 173 -35.81 23.86 20.76
CA TYR A 173 -35.81 23.37 19.39
C TYR A 173 -34.77 24.17 18.53
N ILE A 174 -34.73 25.48 18.68
CA ILE A 174 -33.77 26.36 18.02
C ILE A 174 -32.35 26.00 18.48
N ASP A 175 -32.11 25.81 19.77
CA ASP A 175 -30.82 25.39 20.30
C ASP A 175 -30.36 24.06 19.73
N THR A 176 -31.30 23.13 19.57
CA THR A 176 -30.98 21.82 18.99
C THR A 176 -30.63 21.93 17.52
N ILE A 177 -31.36 22.76 16.76
CA ILE A 177 -31.06 23.07 15.35
C ILE A 177 -29.65 23.68 15.25
N TYR A 178 -29.35 24.67 16.10
CA TYR A 178 -28.05 25.33 16.11
C TYR A 178 -26.90 24.37 16.42
N LYS A 179 -27.07 23.50 17.44
CA LYS A 179 -26.09 22.46 17.76
C LYS A 179 -25.87 21.49 16.59
N LYS A 180 -26.95 21.07 15.92
CA LYS A 180 -26.84 20.15 14.78
C LYS A 180 -26.21 20.80 13.54
N ALA A 181 -26.44 22.09 13.33
CA ALA A 181 -25.75 22.85 12.27
C ALA A 181 -24.26 22.95 12.54
N ASN A 182 -23.84 23.25 13.77
CA ASN A 182 -22.41 23.28 14.14
C ASN A 182 -21.74 21.90 14.06
N GLU A 183 -22.45 20.83 14.41
CA GLU A 183 -21.94 19.46 14.20
C GLU A 183 -21.67 19.18 12.71
N MET A 184 -22.54 19.63 11.81
CA MET A 184 -22.35 19.50 10.36
C MET A 184 -21.17 20.31 9.85
N ASP A 185 -21.02 21.55 10.31
CA ASP A 185 -19.91 22.41 9.92
C ASP A 185 -18.57 21.76 10.29
N HIS A 186 -18.47 21.24 11.50
CA HIS A 186 -17.31 20.48 11.94
C HIS A 186 -17.01 19.24 11.08
N LEU A 187 -18.05 18.48 10.69
CA LEU A 187 -17.89 17.30 9.81
C LEU A 187 -17.39 17.69 8.43
N ILE A 188 -17.89 18.81 7.89
CA ILE A 188 -17.45 19.35 6.58
C ILE A 188 -15.99 19.80 6.64
N ASP A 189 -15.60 20.47 7.73
CA ASP A 189 -14.20 20.90 7.94
C ASP A 189 -13.25 19.73 8.06
N GLU A 190 -13.61 18.69 8.82
CA GLU A 190 -12.81 17.45 8.90
C GLU A 190 -12.65 16.79 7.54
N LEU A 191 -13.73 16.67 6.77
CA LEU A 191 -13.72 16.10 5.43
C LEU A 191 -12.82 16.91 4.47
N PHE A 192 -13.00 18.24 4.47
CA PHE A 192 -12.23 19.11 3.60
C PHE A 192 -10.72 19.03 3.91
N HIS A 193 -10.40 18.97 5.20
CA HIS A 193 -9.03 18.84 5.65
C HIS A 193 -8.45 17.49 5.27
N TYR A 194 -9.20 16.40 5.50
CA TYR A 194 -8.80 15.06 5.09
C TYR A 194 -8.53 15.00 3.57
N SER A 195 -9.45 15.54 2.77
CA SER A 195 -9.30 15.58 1.30
C SER A 195 -8.04 16.33 0.85
N LYS A 196 -7.68 17.42 1.54
CA LYS A 196 -6.45 18.16 1.24
C LYS A 196 -5.19 17.39 1.61
N LEU A 197 -5.18 16.72 2.75
CA LEU A 197 -4.06 15.89 3.21
C LEU A 197 -3.83 14.67 2.31
N ASP A 198 -4.92 14.04 1.83
CA ASP A 198 -4.84 12.84 1.00
C ASP A 198 -4.19 13.09 -0.37
N VAL A 199 -4.32 14.31 -0.90
CA VAL A 199 -3.74 14.71 -2.20
C VAL A 199 -2.36 15.38 -2.04
N ASN A 200 -1.72 15.34 -0.86
CA ASN A 200 -0.47 16.03 -0.54
C ASN A 200 -0.51 17.53 -0.95
N ARG A 201 -1.66 18.18 -0.83
CA ARG A 201 -1.87 19.59 -1.22
C ARG A 201 -1.80 20.56 -0.05
N VAL A 202 -1.59 20.09 1.17
CA VAL A 202 -1.34 20.97 2.32
C VAL A 202 0.17 21.22 2.37
N PRO A 203 0.64 22.42 2.07
CA PRO A 203 2.03 22.75 2.36
C PRO A 203 2.20 22.79 3.87
N PHE A 204 3.06 21.96 4.41
CA PHE A 204 3.44 22.01 5.82
C PHE A 204 4.47 23.12 6.03
N HIS A 205 4.23 23.97 7.01
CA HIS A 205 5.14 25.02 7.43
C HIS A 205 5.85 24.61 8.72
N PHE A 206 6.93 23.83 8.57
CA PHE A 206 7.69 23.36 9.72
C PHE A 206 8.48 24.47 10.38
N GLU A 207 8.30 24.59 11.70
CA GLU A 207 9.01 25.54 12.54
C GLU A 207 9.48 24.89 13.85
N LYS A 208 10.32 25.61 14.60
CA LYS A 208 10.81 25.17 15.92
C LYS A 208 9.70 25.36 16.95
N VAL A 209 9.14 24.28 17.47
CA VAL A 209 8.07 24.32 18.49
C VAL A 209 8.57 23.69 19.79
N ASP A 210 8.41 24.38 20.91
CA ASP A 210 8.60 23.79 22.25
C ASP A 210 7.33 23.04 22.65
N LEU A 211 7.40 21.72 22.55
CA LEU A 211 6.26 20.83 22.79
C LEU A 211 5.77 20.86 24.26
N TYR A 212 6.68 21.11 25.22
CA TYR A 212 6.30 21.23 26.64
C TYR A 212 5.50 22.51 26.88
N ALA A 213 5.99 23.63 26.41
CA ALA A 213 5.32 24.92 26.55
C ALA A 213 3.94 24.87 25.86
N TYR A 214 3.88 24.27 24.66
CA TYR A 214 2.62 24.06 23.95
C TYR A 214 1.59 23.26 24.78
N PHE A 215 1.98 22.13 25.37
CA PHE A 215 1.09 21.36 26.22
C PHE A 215 0.74 22.07 27.54
N GLU A 216 1.68 22.79 28.13
CA GLU A 216 1.41 23.57 29.34
C GLU A 216 0.28 24.56 29.11
N ASP A 217 0.35 25.35 28.04
CA ASP A 217 -0.67 26.36 27.67
C ASP A 217 -2.00 25.70 27.31
N TYR A 218 -1.99 24.66 26.49
CA TYR A 218 -3.21 23.95 26.07
C TYR A 218 -3.95 23.28 27.25
N LEU A 219 -3.19 22.67 28.15
CA LEU A 219 -3.77 21.99 29.31
C LEU A 219 -4.26 22.97 30.39
N GLU A 220 -3.73 24.19 30.43
CA GLU A 220 -4.26 25.26 31.27
C GLU A 220 -5.66 25.68 30.81
N GLU A 221 -5.87 25.80 29.51
CA GLU A 221 -7.20 26.06 28.92
C GLU A 221 -8.21 24.97 29.30
N ILE A 222 -7.82 23.69 29.22
CA ILE A 222 -8.68 22.56 29.63
C ILE A 222 -9.06 22.65 31.11
N ARG A 223 -8.11 23.01 32.00
CA ARG A 223 -8.35 23.19 33.46
C ARG A 223 -9.37 24.28 33.74
N LEU A 224 -9.37 25.37 32.96
CA LEU A 224 -10.27 26.49 33.15
C LEU A 224 -11.72 26.18 32.70
N HIS A 225 -11.89 25.32 31.71
CA HIS A 225 -13.19 25.08 31.07
C HIS A 225 -13.80 23.72 31.39
N THR A 226 -13.12 22.85 32.17
CA THR A 226 -13.62 21.50 32.46
C THR A 226 -13.25 21.06 33.89
N ASP A 227 -14.06 20.14 34.45
CA ASP A 227 -13.78 19.52 35.76
C ASP A 227 -12.81 18.33 35.64
N VAL A 228 -11.92 18.34 34.65
CA VAL A 228 -10.98 17.25 34.41
C VAL A 228 -9.67 17.50 35.13
N LYS A 229 -9.20 16.54 35.90
CA LYS A 229 -7.86 16.59 36.52
C LYS A 229 -6.82 16.37 35.45
N VAL A 230 -5.97 17.36 35.25
CA VAL A 230 -4.94 17.35 34.20
C VAL A 230 -3.56 17.22 34.81
N GLU A 231 -2.75 16.30 34.30
CA GLU A 231 -1.38 16.05 34.73
C GLU A 231 -0.43 16.11 33.55
N LEU A 232 0.65 16.94 33.67
CA LEU A 232 1.74 17.05 32.70
C LEU A 232 3.03 16.50 33.30
N TRP A 233 3.72 15.65 32.55
CA TRP A 233 5.03 15.08 32.89
C TRP A 233 6.07 15.36 31.83
N PRO A 234 7.35 15.71 32.20
CA PRO A 234 7.88 15.77 33.55
C PRO A 234 7.26 16.92 34.37
N LYS A 235 7.24 16.78 35.69
CA LYS A 235 6.72 17.84 36.59
C LYS A 235 7.56 19.11 36.59
N GLU A 236 8.87 18.96 36.38
CA GLU A 236 9.78 20.07 36.21
C GLU A 236 9.76 20.55 34.78
N LYS A 237 9.66 21.85 34.56
CA LYS A 237 9.65 22.46 33.24
C LYS A 237 10.93 22.12 32.49
N GLN A 238 10.77 21.45 31.33
CA GLN A 238 11.85 21.09 30.43
C GLN A 238 11.48 21.55 29.02
N THR A 239 12.48 21.81 28.20
CA THR A 239 12.26 22.17 26.80
C THR A 239 12.39 20.95 25.89
N PHE A 240 11.39 20.73 25.02
CA PHE A 240 11.39 19.68 24.04
C PHE A 240 11.13 20.28 22.65
N PHE A 241 12.19 20.68 21.97
CA PHE A 241 12.07 21.30 20.66
C PHE A 241 11.85 20.24 19.57
N VAL A 242 10.77 20.40 18.82
CA VAL A 242 10.40 19.58 17.68
C VAL A 242 10.30 20.40 16.42
N LYS A 243 10.47 19.73 15.26
CA LYS A 243 10.17 20.28 13.94
C LYS A 243 8.71 19.99 13.65
N ALA A 244 7.85 21.00 13.76
CA ALA A 244 6.43 20.80 13.58
C ALA A 244 5.75 21.99 12.89
N ASP A 245 4.67 21.72 12.18
CA ASP A 245 3.72 22.73 11.77
C ASP A 245 2.74 22.97 12.91
N TRP A 246 2.70 24.20 13.40
CA TRP A 246 1.90 24.59 14.57
C TRP A 246 0.40 24.28 14.40
N GLU A 247 -0.17 24.63 13.24
CA GLU A 247 -1.59 24.44 13.00
C GLU A 247 -1.95 22.93 12.94
N GLN A 248 -1.11 22.14 12.28
CA GLN A 248 -1.31 20.70 12.19
C GLN A 248 -1.06 20.00 13.54
N LEU A 249 -0.06 20.44 14.31
CA LEU A 249 0.18 19.93 15.66
C LEU A 249 -1.02 20.21 16.57
N ASN A 250 -1.60 21.42 16.49
CA ASN A 250 -2.80 21.77 17.25
C ASN A 250 -3.97 20.84 16.90
N ARG A 251 -4.15 20.48 15.63
CA ARG A 251 -5.15 19.49 15.20
C ARG A 251 -4.90 18.10 15.78
N VAL A 252 -3.64 17.65 15.78
CA VAL A 252 -3.28 16.35 16.39
C VAL A 252 -3.69 16.31 17.84
N VAL A 253 -3.29 17.31 18.60
CA VAL A 253 -3.54 17.37 20.06
C VAL A 253 -5.02 17.53 20.36
N THR A 254 -5.71 18.43 19.66
CA THR A 254 -7.16 18.67 19.82
C THR A 254 -7.98 17.41 19.54
N ASN A 255 -7.68 16.70 18.45
CA ASN A 255 -8.39 15.47 18.10
C ASN A 255 -8.19 14.37 19.13
N ILE A 256 -6.95 14.18 19.63
CA ILE A 256 -6.67 13.17 20.65
C ILE A 256 -7.35 13.53 21.97
N ILE A 257 -7.19 14.77 22.45
CA ILE A 257 -7.74 15.22 23.73
C ILE A 257 -9.29 15.23 23.68
N HIS A 258 -9.89 15.75 22.62
CA HIS A 258 -11.36 15.72 22.46
C HIS A 258 -11.89 14.29 22.48
N ASN A 259 -11.20 13.36 21.80
CA ASN A 259 -11.58 11.95 21.83
C ASN A 259 -11.46 11.35 23.24
N SER A 260 -10.42 11.71 23.98
CA SER A 260 -10.24 11.31 25.39
C SER A 260 -11.35 11.85 26.28
N LEU A 261 -11.63 13.16 26.24
CA LEU A 261 -12.67 13.81 27.03
C LEU A 261 -14.06 13.21 26.79
N LYS A 262 -14.39 12.94 25.52
CA LYS A 262 -15.67 12.33 25.11
C LYS A 262 -15.86 10.93 25.63
N ASN A 263 -14.79 10.17 25.83
CA ASN A 263 -14.83 8.77 26.25
C ASN A 263 -14.57 8.57 27.75
N MET A 264 -14.44 9.64 28.53
CA MET A 264 -14.36 9.58 30.01
C MET A 264 -15.76 9.46 30.61
N ASP A 265 -16.00 8.37 31.30
CA ASP A 265 -17.29 8.01 31.94
C ASP A 265 -17.20 7.88 33.46
N LYS A 266 -16.04 8.15 34.06
CA LYS A 266 -15.82 8.09 35.52
C LYS A 266 -16.15 9.42 36.20
N ASP A 267 -16.50 9.35 37.49
CA ASP A 267 -16.74 10.55 38.30
C ASP A 267 -15.50 11.44 38.39
N GLU A 268 -14.32 10.85 38.64
CA GLU A 268 -13.06 11.55 38.60
C GLU A 268 -12.41 11.33 37.19
N LYS A 269 -12.46 12.35 36.35
CA LYS A 269 -11.87 12.35 35.01
C LYS A 269 -10.43 12.77 35.09
N ILE A 270 -9.52 11.97 34.54
CA ILE A 270 -8.07 12.22 34.57
C ILE A 270 -7.50 12.19 33.16
N LEU A 271 -6.87 13.28 32.75
CA LEU A 271 -6.11 13.42 31.52
C LEU A 271 -4.62 13.56 31.86
N GLN A 272 -3.80 12.68 31.32
CA GLN A 272 -2.35 12.66 31.55
C GLN A 272 -1.58 12.91 30.25
N VAL A 273 -0.62 13.81 30.28
CA VAL A 273 0.31 14.02 29.17
C VAL A 273 1.74 13.77 29.66
N GLU A 274 2.46 12.88 28.97
CA GLU A 274 3.87 12.57 29.25
C GLU A 274 4.69 12.90 28.01
N ILE A 275 5.75 13.69 28.17
CA ILE A 275 6.69 14.04 27.10
C ILE A 275 8.06 13.48 27.46
N LYS A 276 8.72 12.83 26.51
CA LYS A 276 10.07 12.32 26.70
C LYS A 276 10.84 12.23 25.38
N GLU A 277 12.14 12.34 25.49
CA GLU A 277 13.06 12.12 24.39
C GLU A 277 13.29 10.61 24.17
N VAL A 278 13.24 10.17 22.91
CA VAL A 278 13.47 8.79 22.50
C VAL A 278 14.27 8.79 21.19
N ASN A 279 15.58 8.55 21.29
CA ASN A 279 16.52 8.67 20.17
C ASN A 279 16.44 10.09 19.55
N ASP A 280 16.29 10.18 18.22
CA ASP A 280 16.21 11.44 17.47
C ASP A 280 14.78 12.02 17.41
N HIS A 281 13.87 11.54 18.27
CA HIS A 281 12.48 11.96 18.31
C HIS A 281 12.04 12.37 19.71
N ILE A 282 11.09 13.27 19.76
CA ILE A 282 10.34 13.57 20.98
C ILE A 282 9.02 12.80 20.93
N LYS A 283 8.75 12.04 21.97
CA LYS A 283 7.53 11.25 22.13
C LYS A 283 6.58 11.94 23.10
N ALA A 284 5.35 12.21 22.66
CA ALA A 284 4.24 12.60 23.49
C ALA A 284 3.29 11.41 23.71
N VAL A 285 2.78 11.26 24.92
CA VAL A 285 1.77 10.27 25.28
C VAL A 285 0.62 11.00 25.96
N ILE A 286 -0.56 10.94 25.36
CA ILE A 286 -1.80 11.48 25.91
C ILE A 286 -2.63 10.30 26.41
N GLY A 287 -2.98 10.27 27.69
CA GLY A 287 -3.69 9.19 28.34
C GLY A 287 -4.94 9.67 29.05
N ASP A 288 -6.01 8.91 28.99
CA ASP A 288 -7.24 9.10 29.72
C ASP A 288 -7.53 7.89 30.62
N ASN A 289 -8.43 8.08 31.61
CA ASN A 289 -8.95 7.01 32.44
C ASN A 289 -10.37 6.58 32.06
N GLY A 290 -10.82 6.82 30.82
CA GLY A 290 -12.16 6.52 30.35
C GLY A 290 -12.46 5.04 30.18
N LYS A 291 -13.50 4.75 29.39
CA LYS A 291 -14.01 3.38 29.16
C LYS A 291 -13.03 2.44 28.45
N GLY A 292 -11.97 2.97 27.83
CA GLY A 292 -11.02 2.19 27.05
C GLY A 292 -11.60 1.64 25.74
N ILE A 293 -10.75 0.90 25.02
CA ILE A 293 -11.06 0.33 23.71
C ILE A 293 -10.89 -1.19 23.77
N PRO A 294 -11.83 -1.97 23.24
CA PRO A 294 -11.69 -3.43 23.13
C PRO A 294 -10.45 -3.81 22.31
N ARG A 295 -9.81 -4.92 22.68
CA ARG A 295 -8.57 -5.37 22.00
C ARG A 295 -8.74 -5.62 20.50
N GLY A 296 -9.95 -6.08 20.09
CA GLY A 296 -10.24 -6.32 18.67
C GLY A 296 -10.30 -5.05 17.83
N ASP A 297 -10.71 -3.93 18.46
CA ASP A 297 -10.88 -2.64 17.76
C ASP A 297 -9.58 -1.84 17.70
N LEU A 298 -8.65 -2.08 18.62
CA LEU A 298 -7.42 -1.29 18.77
C LEU A 298 -6.55 -1.19 17.50
N PRO A 299 -6.40 -2.23 16.67
CA PRO A 299 -5.66 -2.13 15.42
C PRO A 299 -6.30 -1.19 14.38
N HIS A 300 -7.63 -1.00 14.48
CA HIS A 300 -8.43 -0.31 13.47
C HIS A 300 -8.76 1.15 13.79
N ILE A 301 -8.48 1.63 15.01
CA ILE A 301 -8.89 2.98 15.46
C ILE A 301 -8.27 4.13 14.67
N PHE A 302 -7.20 3.89 13.93
CA PHE A 302 -6.57 4.85 13.02
C PHE A 302 -7.01 4.68 11.57
N GLU A 303 -7.87 3.71 11.29
CA GLU A 303 -8.49 3.54 9.98
C GLU A 303 -9.60 4.58 9.79
N GLN A 304 -9.81 4.97 8.56
CA GLN A 304 -10.83 5.95 8.20
C GLN A 304 -12.22 5.41 8.53
N PHE A 305 -13.09 6.25 9.12
CA PHE A 305 -14.48 5.93 9.46
C PHE A 305 -14.65 4.76 10.44
N TYR A 306 -13.55 4.23 10.97
CA TYR A 306 -13.65 3.17 11.94
C TYR A 306 -14.26 3.68 13.26
N ARG A 307 -15.24 2.96 13.77
CA ARG A 307 -15.95 3.25 15.03
C ARG A 307 -16.19 1.94 15.78
N ALA A 308 -15.65 1.84 16.98
CA ALA A 308 -15.74 0.64 17.82
C ALA A 308 -17.17 0.27 18.22
N ASP A 309 -18.13 1.20 18.22
CA ASP A 309 -19.56 0.95 18.52
C ASP A 309 -20.46 1.84 17.66
N PRO A 310 -20.92 1.33 16.49
CA PRO A 310 -21.80 2.09 15.60
C PRO A 310 -23.16 2.48 16.22
N ALA A 311 -23.71 1.63 17.10
CA ALA A 311 -25.07 1.82 17.66
C ALA A 311 -25.11 2.91 18.76
N ARG A 312 -24.09 3.04 19.60
CA ARG A 312 -23.95 4.08 20.63
C ARG A 312 -23.50 5.42 20.10
N SER A 313 -22.81 5.39 18.96
CA SER A 313 -22.16 6.57 18.40
C SER A 313 -23.10 7.49 17.64
N ALA A 314 -24.30 7.03 17.25
CA ALA A 314 -25.31 7.86 16.61
C ALA A 314 -25.80 9.02 17.52
N SER A 315 -25.80 8.83 18.85
CA SER A 315 -26.15 9.86 19.82
C SER A 315 -24.99 10.72 20.31
N ALA A 316 -23.74 10.24 20.12
CA ALA A 316 -22.54 10.89 20.66
C ALA A 316 -21.69 11.63 19.60
N GLY A 317 -22.07 11.64 18.32
CA GLY A 317 -21.43 12.36 17.22
C GLY A 317 -19.93 12.04 17.07
N GLY A 318 -19.45 11.77 15.86
CA GLY A 318 -18.02 11.59 15.53
C GLY A 318 -17.88 10.94 14.17
N SER A 319 -17.15 11.57 13.28
CA SER A 319 -16.94 11.16 11.88
C SER A 319 -16.13 9.87 11.71
N GLY A 320 -15.38 9.44 12.73
CA GLY A 320 -14.34 8.41 12.57
C GLY A 320 -13.13 8.88 11.77
N LEU A 321 -13.05 10.16 11.42
CA LEU A 321 -11.92 10.75 10.69
C LEU A 321 -10.84 11.30 11.63
N GLY A 322 -11.18 11.73 12.85
CA GLY A 322 -10.26 12.46 13.72
C GLY A 322 -8.93 11.73 13.96
N LEU A 323 -8.94 10.44 14.34
CA LEU A 323 -7.72 9.67 14.55
C LEU A 323 -6.99 9.30 13.24
N ALA A 324 -7.70 9.14 12.13
CA ALA A 324 -7.09 8.94 10.82
C ALA A 324 -6.34 10.20 10.35
N ILE A 325 -6.92 11.39 10.58
CA ILE A 325 -6.27 12.70 10.35
C ILE A 325 -5.00 12.82 11.21
N VAL A 326 -5.10 12.48 12.50
CA VAL A 326 -3.96 12.49 13.43
C VAL A 326 -2.83 11.62 12.90
N LYS A 327 -3.12 10.39 12.48
CA LYS A 327 -2.13 9.47 11.92
C LYS A 327 -1.45 10.08 10.71
N LYS A 328 -2.21 10.60 9.76
CA LYS A 328 -1.67 11.20 8.53
C LYS A 328 -0.76 12.40 8.84
N ILE A 329 -1.19 13.31 9.73
CA ILE A 329 -0.38 14.46 10.13
C ILE A 329 0.92 14.02 10.80
N VAL A 330 0.87 13.06 11.73
CA VAL A 330 2.06 12.55 12.41
C VAL A 330 3.03 11.88 11.43
N GLU A 331 2.53 11.11 10.47
CA GLU A 331 3.34 10.48 9.41
C GLU A 331 4.01 11.52 8.51
N GLU A 332 3.31 12.61 8.14
CA GLU A 332 3.88 13.73 7.36
C GLU A 332 4.94 14.53 8.16
N HIS A 333 4.89 14.48 9.50
CA HIS A 333 5.93 15.02 10.37
C HIS A 333 7.11 14.06 10.59
N GLY A 334 7.21 12.94 9.83
CA GLY A 334 8.26 11.94 9.99
C GLY A 334 8.10 11.07 11.24
N GLY A 335 6.98 11.18 11.95
CA GLY A 335 6.72 10.48 13.20
C GLY A 335 5.95 9.18 13.06
N GLN A 336 5.67 8.57 14.20
CA GLN A 336 4.83 7.36 14.33
C GLN A 336 3.78 7.59 15.40
N ILE A 337 2.59 6.98 15.22
CA ILE A 337 1.52 6.98 16.20
C ILE A 337 1.15 5.55 16.62
N LYS A 338 0.87 5.35 17.90
CA LYS A 338 0.44 4.06 18.47
C LYS A 338 -0.54 4.30 19.61
N ALA A 339 -1.48 3.38 19.79
CA ALA A 339 -2.37 3.40 20.95
C ALA A 339 -2.21 2.14 21.80
N LYS A 340 -2.45 2.29 23.11
CA LYS A 340 -2.58 1.20 24.05
C LYS A 340 -3.83 1.45 24.87
N SER A 341 -4.67 0.46 25.02
CA SER A 341 -5.92 0.58 25.79
C SER A 341 -6.28 -0.76 26.41
N ASP A 342 -6.85 -0.70 27.61
CA ASP A 342 -7.54 -1.79 28.26
C ASP A 342 -8.96 -1.34 28.55
N GLN A 343 -9.94 -2.16 28.21
CA GLN A 343 -11.35 -1.86 28.46
C GLN A 343 -11.60 -1.61 29.96
N GLY A 344 -12.25 -0.50 30.29
CA GLY A 344 -12.54 -0.05 31.68
C GLY A 344 -11.36 0.65 32.37
N LYS A 345 -10.16 0.71 31.77
CA LYS A 345 -9.00 1.38 32.38
C LYS A 345 -8.60 2.68 31.71
N GLY A 346 -9.01 2.88 30.45
CA GLY A 346 -8.71 4.07 29.68
C GLY A 346 -7.82 3.78 28.46
N THR A 347 -7.44 4.84 27.75
CA THR A 347 -6.66 4.80 26.51
C THR A 347 -5.44 5.68 26.62
N LYS A 348 -4.33 5.23 26.03
CA LYS A 348 -3.10 6.01 25.85
C LYS A 348 -2.75 6.06 24.38
N VAL A 349 -2.74 7.26 23.80
CA VAL A 349 -2.29 7.52 22.44
C VAL A 349 -0.89 8.14 22.51
N ALA A 350 0.06 7.53 21.85
CA ALA A 350 1.43 7.97 21.81
C ALA A 350 1.84 8.32 20.39
N PHE A 351 2.43 9.48 20.17
CA PHE A 351 2.99 9.88 18.89
C PHE A 351 4.42 10.42 19.07
N THR A 352 5.19 10.38 17.97
CA THR A 352 6.56 10.91 17.93
C THR A 352 6.67 12.01 16.89
N LEU A 353 7.53 12.99 17.14
CA LEU A 353 7.91 14.06 16.20
C LEU A 353 9.42 14.13 16.11
N GLU A 354 9.95 14.55 14.96
CA GLU A 354 11.38 14.77 14.79
C GLU A 354 11.87 15.87 15.75
N LYS A 355 13.00 15.61 16.42
CA LYS A 355 13.66 16.61 17.24
C LYS A 355 14.18 17.73 16.36
N TRP A 356 14.04 18.98 16.84
CA TRP A 356 14.66 20.11 16.16
C TRP A 356 16.17 20.05 16.32
N GLU A 357 16.92 20.00 15.22
CA GLU A 357 18.36 20.10 15.20
C GLU A 357 18.78 21.54 14.86
N GLU A 358 19.71 22.12 15.63
CA GLU A 358 20.27 23.43 15.31
C GLU A 358 21.23 23.27 14.15
N GLY A 359 20.76 23.58 12.93
CA GLY A 359 21.60 23.53 11.73
C GLY A 359 20.90 23.14 10.42
N ASN A 360 19.62 22.98 10.41
CA ASN A 360 18.82 22.79 9.19
C ASN A 360 18.06 24.06 8.82
#